data_b5e66bdc859d6a0bafdde584d4118750
#
_entry.id   b5e66bdc859d6a0bafdde584d4118750
#
_cell.length_a   1.000
_cell.length_b   1.000
_cell.length_c   1.000
_cell.angle_alpha   90.00
_cell.angle_beta   90.00
_cell.angle_gamma   90.00
#
_symmetry.space_group_name_H-M   'P 1'
#
loop_
_entity.id
_entity.type
_entity.pdbx_description
1 polymer ?
#
loop_
_entity_poly.entity_id
_entity_poly.type
_entity_poly.pdbx_seq_one_letter_code
_entity_poly.pdbx_strand_id
1 'polypeptide(L)'
;MLEIENFSLSYGEGEPVLQDITLSLKAGECLVVTGESGSGKSSLIHAINGLAFHYNQGVGKGHIRFEGESIETLPIYRIALQIASVFQNPKTHFFNVNTTLELLFYMENMGLDRAKMDRRMEDLLKIFPIEHLLGRNIFALSGGEKQILSVASCYLAGCKLIVMDEPSSNLDEASIAVLKKMLPMLKERGIALLIAEHRLHYLTELMDRLIFLETGKIARAFSREEFLSLSEDVLADMGLRSREKPVLHVSAWKNEGELTVETLCCPFRRGEELKLSQVSFSFGKIYGIVGENGCGKSTLLRAMTGLETPKKSRITLRGKPLSGRERISRSALVMQDVNSQLFTDSVEEELLLAWKGRCLREKTDGKIREKAAEEAAQREIETLLQALGLAECKERHPMSLSGGQKQRLALATCLLKDANFFYFDEPTSGMDRKNMLRIATLLKQQQREDRILFVVSHDTAFLQEVATECLDLETFRKRTAGARN
;
A
#
# COMPACT_ATOMS: atom_id res chain seq x y z
N MET A 1 -23.22 21.45 0.50
CA MET A 1 -22.05 21.39 1.39
C MET A 1 -20.75 21.49 0.59
N LEU A 2 -20.34 20.48 -0.18
CA LEU A 2 -19.28 20.60 -1.20
C LEU A 2 -19.90 20.68 -2.57
N GLU A 3 -19.46 21.64 -3.38
CA GLU A 3 -19.90 21.86 -4.76
C GLU A 3 -18.67 22.11 -5.63
N ILE A 4 -18.56 21.35 -6.72
CA ILE A 4 -17.49 21.48 -7.70
C ILE A 4 -18.17 21.69 -9.06
N GLU A 5 -17.83 22.79 -9.75
CA GLU A 5 -18.46 23.20 -11.01
C GLU A 5 -17.41 23.43 -12.08
N ASN A 6 -17.45 22.61 -13.14
CA ASN A 6 -16.58 22.69 -14.33
C ASN A 6 -15.10 22.89 -13.96
N PHE A 7 -14.65 22.14 -12.95
CA PHE A 7 -13.33 22.34 -12.37
C PHE A 7 -12.26 21.53 -13.11
N SER A 8 -11.16 22.21 -13.48
CA SER A 8 -9.97 21.61 -14.07
C SER A 8 -8.74 22.02 -13.27
N LEU A 9 -7.77 21.11 -13.13
CA LEU A 9 -6.54 21.32 -12.37
C LEU A 9 -5.33 20.95 -13.21
N SER A 10 -4.33 21.83 -13.25
CA SER A 10 -3.01 21.56 -13.84
C SER A 10 -1.90 21.78 -12.82
N TYR A 11 -0.79 21.04 -12.94
CA TYR A 11 0.45 21.27 -12.21
C TYR A 11 1.54 21.69 -13.20
N GLY A 12 2.00 22.94 -13.09
CA GLY A 12 2.93 23.53 -14.05
C GLY A 12 2.32 23.77 -15.43
N GLU A 13 3.14 23.68 -16.47
CA GLU A 13 2.73 23.93 -17.88
C GLU A 13 2.18 22.68 -18.60
N GLY A 14 1.96 21.57 -17.87
CA GLY A 14 1.50 20.30 -18.44
C GLY A 14 -0.01 20.24 -18.72
N GLU A 15 -0.43 19.13 -19.33
CA GLU A 15 -1.84 18.79 -19.53
C GLU A 15 -2.60 18.78 -18.20
N PRO A 16 -3.88 19.18 -18.18
CA PRO A 16 -4.68 19.13 -16.97
C PRO A 16 -4.80 17.71 -16.41
N VAL A 17 -4.50 17.57 -15.11
CA VAL A 17 -4.65 16.30 -14.37
C VAL A 17 -6.11 16.03 -14.04
N LEU A 18 -6.92 17.09 -13.87
CA LEU A 18 -8.38 17.02 -13.76
C LEU A 18 -9.00 17.90 -14.83
N GLN A 19 -10.06 17.43 -15.46
CA GLN A 19 -10.73 18.12 -16.56
C GLN A 19 -12.24 18.08 -16.38
N ASP A 20 -12.86 19.26 -16.32
CA ASP A 20 -14.31 19.45 -16.33
C ASP A 20 -15.05 18.67 -15.22
N ILE A 21 -14.48 18.62 -14.04
CA ILE A 21 -15.07 17.92 -12.90
C ILE A 21 -16.28 18.71 -12.40
N THR A 22 -17.45 18.08 -12.41
CA THR A 22 -18.68 18.61 -11.81
C THR A 22 -19.29 17.57 -10.89
N LEU A 23 -19.34 17.87 -9.59
CA LEU A 23 -19.90 17.00 -8.56
C LEU A 23 -20.37 17.79 -7.35
N SER A 24 -21.26 17.21 -6.57
CA SER A 24 -21.69 17.73 -5.28
C SER A 24 -21.65 16.64 -4.22
N LEU A 25 -21.51 17.03 -2.95
CA LEU A 25 -21.54 16.12 -1.80
C LEU A 25 -22.35 16.78 -0.68
N LYS A 26 -23.30 16.04 -0.11
CA LYS A 26 -24.18 16.48 0.97
C LYS A 26 -23.62 16.09 2.34
N ALA A 27 -24.12 16.73 3.41
CA ALA A 27 -23.81 16.31 4.76
C ALA A 27 -24.30 14.88 5.03
N GLY A 28 -23.45 14.06 5.67
CA GLY A 28 -23.76 12.65 5.93
C GLY A 28 -23.78 11.74 4.70
N GLU A 29 -23.34 12.22 3.53
CA GLU A 29 -23.22 11.42 2.31
C GLU A 29 -21.81 10.81 2.22
N CYS A 30 -21.72 9.59 1.72
CA CYS A 30 -20.48 8.92 1.38
C CYS A 30 -20.34 8.79 -0.15
N LEU A 31 -19.37 9.51 -0.70
CA LEU A 31 -18.99 9.45 -2.11
C LEU A 31 -17.67 8.68 -2.24
N VAL A 32 -17.70 7.60 -2.99
CA VAL A 32 -16.50 6.84 -3.35
C VAL A 32 -16.01 7.28 -4.72
N VAL A 33 -14.71 7.55 -4.84
CA VAL A 33 -14.04 7.88 -6.09
C VAL A 33 -13.09 6.75 -6.42
N THR A 34 -13.27 6.11 -7.58
CA THR A 34 -12.43 5.01 -8.04
C THR A 34 -11.93 5.25 -9.46
N GLY A 35 -10.98 4.44 -9.92
CA GLY A 35 -10.37 4.55 -11.25
C GLY A 35 -8.94 4.01 -11.24
N GLU A 36 -8.31 3.91 -12.41
CA GLU A 36 -6.92 3.44 -12.52
C GLU A 36 -5.94 4.37 -11.75
N SER A 37 -4.76 3.87 -11.44
CA SER A 37 -3.67 4.68 -10.87
C SER A 37 -3.30 5.78 -11.87
N GLY A 38 -3.20 7.02 -11.37
CA GLY A 38 -2.96 8.20 -12.24
C GLY A 38 -4.22 8.82 -12.85
N SER A 39 -5.43 8.31 -12.56
CA SER A 39 -6.68 8.90 -13.08
C SER A 39 -7.07 10.25 -12.44
N GLY A 40 -6.31 10.77 -11.46
CA GLY A 40 -6.56 12.06 -10.83
C GLY A 40 -7.24 12.00 -9.45
N LYS A 41 -7.46 10.81 -8.85
CA LYS A 41 -8.14 10.66 -7.54
C LYS A 41 -7.49 11.48 -6.42
N SER A 42 -6.19 11.31 -6.21
CA SER A 42 -5.43 12.07 -5.19
C SER A 42 -5.39 13.56 -5.51
N SER A 43 -5.33 13.95 -6.79
CA SER A 43 -5.39 15.35 -7.20
C SER A 43 -6.75 15.99 -6.91
N LEU A 44 -7.84 15.24 -7.04
CA LEU A 44 -9.16 15.68 -6.64
C LEU A 44 -9.24 15.91 -5.12
N ILE A 45 -8.73 14.97 -4.32
CA ILE A 45 -8.64 15.13 -2.86
C ILE A 45 -7.78 16.35 -2.50
N HIS A 46 -6.62 16.53 -3.15
CA HIS A 46 -5.75 17.69 -2.91
C HIS A 46 -6.37 19.02 -3.31
N ALA A 47 -7.22 19.03 -4.33
CA ALA A 47 -7.98 20.22 -4.68
C ALA A 47 -9.04 20.56 -3.62
N ILE A 48 -9.77 19.57 -3.13
CA ILE A 48 -10.83 19.73 -2.12
C ILE A 48 -10.25 20.17 -0.76
N ASN A 49 -9.12 19.62 -0.33
CA ASN A 49 -8.48 19.98 0.95
C ASN A 49 -7.52 21.18 0.83
N GLY A 50 -7.42 21.81 -0.34
CA GLY A 50 -6.62 23.01 -0.58
C GLY A 50 -5.12 22.76 -0.82
N LEU A 51 -4.61 21.53 -0.63
CA LEU A 51 -3.19 21.21 -0.79
C LEU A 51 -2.70 21.44 -2.23
N ALA A 52 -3.56 21.23 -3.24
CA ALA A 52 -3.23 21.46 -4.63
C ALA A 52 -2.76 22.92 -4.86
N PHE A 53 -3.44 23.88 -4.25
CA PHE A 53 -3.18 25.31 -4.45
C PHE A 53 -2.06 25.83 -3.53
N HIS A 54 -2.07 25.46 -2.26
CA HIS A 54 -1.16 26.02 -1.26
C HIS A 54 0.22 25.38 -1.24
N TYR A 55 0.36 24.12 -1.65
CA TYR A 55 1.64 23.38 -1.56
C TYR A 55 2.13 22.83 -2.91
N ASN A 56 1.21 22.44 -3.79
CA ASN A 56 1.61 21.77 -5.04
C ASN A 56 1.60 22.70 -6.26
N GLN A 57 1.45 24.02 -6.06
CA GLN A 57 1.43 25.03 -7.13
C GLN A 57 0.40 24.72 -8.23
N GLY A 58 -0.72 24.09 -7.87
CA GLY A 58 -1.79 23.77 -8.79
C GLY A 58 -2.55 25.01 -9.25
N VAL A 59 -2.85 25.05 -10.54
CA VAL A 59 -3.67 26.11 -11.15
C VAL A 59 -5.04 25.53 -11.48
N GLY A 60 -6.08 26.04 -10.81
CA GLY A 60 -7.47 25.64 -11.01
C GLY A 60 -8.18 26.54 -12.01
N LYS A 61 -9.11 25.96 -12.79
CA LYS A 61 -10.14 26.68 -13.57
C LYS A 61 -11.50 26.09 -13.18
N GLY A 62 -12.54 26.91 -13.08
CA GLY A 62 -13.82 26.52 -12.52
C GLY A 62 -13.89 26.81 -11.02
N HIS A 63 -14.76 26.14 -10.26
CA HIS A 63 -14.99 26.48 -8.86
C HIS A 63 -15.10 25.24 -7.97
N ILE A 64 -14.45 25.32 -6.81
CA ILE A 64 -14.68 24.41 -5.69
C ILE A 64 -15.19 25.24 -4.52
N ARG A 65 -16.41 24.97 -4.05
CA ARG A 65 -17.02 25.66 -2.90
C ARG A 65 -17.31 24.64 -1.79
N PHE A 66 -16.97 25.04 -0.58
CA PHE A 66 -17.36 24.32 0.62
C PHE A 66 -18.14 25.26 1.54
N GLU A 67 -19.38 24.91 1.89
CA GLU A 67 -20.32 25.77 2.64
C GLU A 67 -20.50 27.17 2.00
N GLY A 68 -20.40 27.25 0.67
CA GLY A 68 -20.51 28.49 -0.09
C GLY A 68 -19.21 29.31 -0.22
N GLU A 69 -18.15 28.95 0.50
CA GLU A 69 -16.83 29.62 0.42
C GLU A 69 -15.93 28.92 -0.61
N SER A 70 -15.16 29.69 -1.41
CA SER A 70 -14.23 29.16 -2.42
C SER A 70 -12.98 28.62 -1.77
N ILE A 71 -12.68 27.33 -2.00
CA ILE A 71 -11.50 26.65 -1.49
C ILE A 71 -10.19 27.28 -2.02
N GLU A 72 -10.17 27.73 -3.26
CA GLU A 72 -8.96 28.29 -3.90
C GLU A 72 -8.47 29.55 -3.21
N THR A 73 -9.36 30.29 -2.56
CA THR A 73 -9.04 31.60 -1.92
C THR A 73 -8.94 31.53 -0.39
N LEU A 74 -9.46 30.44 0.20
CA LEU A 74 -9.42 30.29 1.66
C LEU A 74 -8.02 29.96 2.15
N PRO A 75 -7.56 30.57 3.26
CA PRO A 75 -6.33 30.13 3.92
C PRO A 75 -6.42 28.67 4.36
N ILE A 76 -5.32 27.93 4.22
CA ILE A 76 -5.27 26.48 4.49
C ILE A 76 -5.77 26.11 5.90
N TYR A 77 -5.49 26.93 6.91
CA TYR A 77 -5.95 26.68 8.27
C TYR A 77 -7.48 26.73 8.39
N ARG A 78 -8.17 27.59 7.61
CA ARG A 78 -9.64 27.64 7.57
C ARG A 78 -10.23 26.41 6.91
N ILE A 79 -9.60 25.94 5.84
CA ILE A 79 -10.00 24.68 5.19
C ILE A 79 -9.85 23.53 6.18
N ALA A 80 -8.72 23.43 6.88
CA ALA A 80 -8.44 22.39 7.87
C ALA A 80 -9.41 22.35 9.05
N LEU A 81 -10.08 23.45 9.38
CA LEU A 81 -11.14 23.49 10.39
C LEU A 81 -12.41 22.75 9.98
N GLN A 82 -12.63 22.60 8.70
CA GLN A 82 -13.88 22.07 8.13
C GLN A 82 -13.69 20.76 7.39
N ILE A 83 -12.51 20.56 6.80
CA ILE A 83 -12.15 19.40 5.97
C ILE A 83 -10.91 18.74 6.56
N ALA A 84 -11.08 17.54 7.08
CA ALA A 84 -9.95 16.72 7.55
C ALA A 84 -9.52 15.72 6.48
N SER A 85 -8.23 15.36 6.48
CA SER A 85 -7.64 14.47 5.49
C SER A 85 -7.02 13.25 6.14
N VAL A 86 -7.31 12.06 5.59
CA VAL A 86 -6.63 10.81 5.91
C VAL A 86 -5.79 10.42 4.70
N PHE A 87 -4.47 10.48 4.85
CA PHE A 87 -3.53 10.21 3.77
C PHE A 87 -3.25 8.71 3.61
N GLN A 88 -2.85 8.31 2.41
CA GLN A 88 -2.44 6.94 2.07
C GLN A 88 -1.32 6.42 3.00
N ASN A 89 -0.36 7.27 3.35
CA ASN A 89 0.71 6.92 4.28
C ASN A 89 0.47 7.56 5.67
N PRO A 90 -0.02 6.81 6.64
CA PRO A 90 -0.30 7.35 7.97
C PRO A 90 0.96 7.80 8.74
N LYS A 91 2.17 7.39 8.31
CA LYS A 91 3.42 7.80 8.99
C LYS A 91 3.69 9.29 8.89
N THR A 92 3.18 9.96 7.86
CA THR A 92 3.37 11.40 7.64
C THR A 92 2.33 12.27 8.33
N HIS A 93 1.38 11.66 9.02
CA HIS A 93 0.22 12.33 9.62
C HIS A 93 0.48 12.78 11.07
N PHE A 94 1.41 12.15 11.78
CA PHE A 94 1.56 12.31 13.24
C PHE A 94 2.65 13.30 13.63
N PHE A 95 2.34 14.13 14.62
CA PHE A 95 3.24 15.14 15.20
C PHE A 95 3.78 14.70 16.56
N ASN A 96 3.05 13.87 17.31
CA ASN A 96 3.41 13.42 18.63
C ASN A 96 3.93 11.98 18.64
N VAL A 97 4.72 11.66 19.66
CA VAL A 97 5.18 10.28 19.90
C VAL A 97 4.13 9.46 20.66
N ASN A 98 3.31 10.12 21.47
CA ASN A 98 2.28 9.50 22.30
C ASN A 98 0.91 9.61 21.63
N THR A 99 0.20 8.49 21.53
CA THR A 99 -1.11 8.41 20.86
C THR A 99 -2.18 9.28 21.49
N THR A 100 -2.23 9.39 22.82
CA THR A 100 -3.19 10.26 23.49
C THR A 100 -2.92 11.72 23.21
N LEU A 101 -1.65 12.14 23.26
CA LEU A 101 -1.27 13.51 22.92
C LEU A 101 -1.55 13.83 21.45
N GLU A 102 -1.39 12.87 20.56
CA GLU A 102 -1.76 13.03 19.15
C GLU A 102 -3.25 13.27 18.96
N LEU A 103 -4.10 12.51 19.63
CA LEU A 103 -5.55 12.71 19.60
C LEU A 103 -5.98 14.07 20.16
N LEU A 104 -5.30 14.57 21.19
CA LEU A 104 -5.56 15.88 21.77
C LEU A 104 -4.98 17.05 20.97
N PHE A 105 -3.96 16.81 20.17
CA PHE A 105 -3.12 17.81 19.51
C PHE A 105 -3.91 18.88 18.75
N TYR A 106 -4.89 18.48 17.94
CA TYR A 106 -5.72 19.41 17.20
C TYR A 106 -6.55 20.30 18.14
N MET A 107 -7.16 19.70 19.15
CA MET A 107 -8.03 20.41 20.11
C MET A 107 -7.23 21.41 20.96
N GLU A 108 -6.00 21.06 21.33
CA GLU A 108 -5.06 21.95 22.03
C GLU A 108 -4.68 23.15 21.16
N ASN A 109 -4.34 22.91 19.89
CA ASN A 109 -4.02 23.98 18.95
C ASN A 109 -5.20 24.93 18.68
N MET A 110 -6.42 24.42 18.78
CA MET A 110 -7.65 25.22 18.69
C MET A 110 -8.01 25.96 19.99
N GLY A 111 -7.23 25.78 21.04
CA GLY A 111 -7.46 26.43 22.34
C GLY A 111 -8.73 25.96 23.05
N LEU A 112 -9.16 24.71 22.81
CA LEU A 112 -10.32 24.16 23.54
C LEU A 112 -9.98 24.00 25.02
N ASP A 113 -10.96 24.32 25.88
CA ASP A 113 -10.84 24.08 27.32
C ASP A 113 -10.81 22.55 27.61
N ARG A 114 -10.18 22.21 28.75
CA ARG A 114 -9.97 20.81 29.13
C ARG A 114 -11.28 20.02 29.23
N ALA A 115 -12.34 20.63 29.79
CA ALA A 115 -13.61 19.93 29.94
C ALA A 115 -14.26 19.59 28.60
N LYS A 116 -14.08 20.43 27.57
CA LYS A 116 -14.54 20.11 26.21
C LYS A 116 -13.70 19.03 25.56
N MET A 117 -12.37 19.04 25.74
CA MET A 117 -11.48 17.99 25.25
C MET A 117 -11.82 16.64 25.85
N ASP A 118 -12.02 16.57 27.17
CA ASP A 118 -12.36 15.33 27.87
C ASP A 118 -13.71 14.77 27.38
N ARG A 119 -14.74 15.60 27.20
CA ARG A 119 -16.04 15.18 26.64
C ARG A 119 -15.90 14.63 25.21
N ARG A 120 -15.15 15.30 24.34
CA ARG A 120 -14.93 14.82 22.96
C ARG A 120 -14.16 13.50 22.96
N MET A 121 -13.21 13.33 23.86
CA MET A 121 -12.47 12.08 24.01
C MET A 121 -13.39 10.94 24.50
N GLU A 122 -14.26 11.20 25.50
CA GLU A 122 -15.25 10.22 25.94
C GLU A 122 -16.20 9.81 24.82
N ASP A 123 -16.66 10.78 24.01
CA ASP A 123 -17.53 10.49 22.87
C ASP A 123 -16.80 9.71 21.77
N LEU A 124 -15.53 10.02 21.52
CA LEU A 124 -14.70 9.22 20.62
C LEU A 124 -14.63 7.76 21.06
N LEU A 125 -14.35 7.49 22.31
CA LEU A 125 -14.18 6.13 22.84
C LEU A 125 -15.48 5.30 22.81
N LYS A 126 -16.64 5.92 22.76
CA LYS A 126 -17.92 5.22 22.53
C LYS A 126 -18.07 4.72 21.09
N ILE A 127 -17.37 5.35 20.13
CA ILE A 127 -17.48 5.07 18.70
C ILE A 127 -16.35 4.17 18.23
N PHE A 128 -15.13 4.48 18.70
CA PHE A 128 -13.89 3.87 18.23
C PHE A 128 -13.32 2.94 19.31
N PRO A 129 -13.13 1.66 19.02
CA PRO A 129 -12.57 0.71 19.99
C PRO A 129 -11.03 0.86 20.08
N ILE A 130 -10.58 2.05 20.51
CA ILE A 130 -9.16 2.44 20.53
C ILE A 130 -8.58 2.66 21.93
N GLU A 131 -9.30 2.31 23.00
CA GLU A 131 -8.83 2.44 24.39
C GLU A 131 -7.46 1.75 24.58
N HIS A 132 -7.27 0.59 23.94
CA HIS A 132 -6.03 -0.17 23.98
C HIS A 132 -4.85 0.52 23.28
N LEU A 133 -5.09 1.56 22.50
CA LEU A 133 -4.07 2.36 21.82
C LEU A 133 -3.62 3.56 22.66
N LEU A 134 -4.40 4.00 23.65
CA LEU A 134 -4.10 5.19 24.43
C LEU A 134 -2.79 5.05 25.22
N GLY A 135 -2.04 6.12 25.30
CA GLY A 135 -0.77 6.19 26.03
C GLY A 135 0.39 5.43 25.38
N ARG A 136 0.19 4.84 24.19
CA ARG A 136 1.22 4.08 23.50
C ARG A 136 2.14 4.97 22.66
N ASN A 137 3.31 4.44 22.35
CA ASN A 137 4.23 5.06 21.39
C ASN A 137 3.73 4.79 19.96
N ILE A 138 3.50 5.87 19.17
CA ILE A 138 3.01 5.78 17.78
C ILE A 138 3.95 4.96 16.88
N PHE A 139 5.26 5.03 17.10
CA PHE A 139 6.21 4.24 16.30
C PHE A 139 6.11 2.72 16.56
N ALA A 140 5.53 2.34 17.71
CA ALA A 140 5.28 0.93 18.03
C ALA A 140 3.96 0.39 17.49
N LEU A 141 3.10 1.26 16.91
CA LEU A 141 1.83 0.86 16.31
C LEU A 141 2.03 0.19 14.95
N SER A 142 1.16 -0.77 14.64
CA SER A 142 1.02 -1.33 13.29
C SER A 142 0.47 -0.29 12.30
N GLY A 143 0.60 -0.55 11.00
CA GLY A 143 0.01 0.31 9.97
C GLY A 143 -1.49 0.50 10.12
N GLY A 144 -2.21 -0.59 10.45
CA GLY A 144 -3.65 -0.55 10.70
C GLY A 144 -4.04 0.29 11.93
N GLU A 145 -3.35 0.10 13.06
CA GLU A 145 -3.57 0.92 14.26
C GLU A 145 -3.32 2.41 14.00
N LYS A 146 -2.29 2.73 13.20
CA LYS A 146 -2.01 4.12 12.78
C LYS A 146 -3.14 4.71 11.93
N GLN A 147 -3.66 3.94 10.98
CA GLN A 147 -4.75 4.39 10.12
C GLN A 147 -6.02 4.66 10.92
N ILE A 148 -6.37 3.75 11.83
CA ILE A 148 -7.50 3.91 12.74
C ILE A 148 -7.32 5.16 13.61
N LEU A 149 -6.11 5.39 14.12
CA LEU A 149 -5.78 6.58 14.92
C LEU A 149 -5.92 7.87 14.08
N SER A 150 -5.50 7.86 12.81
CA SER A 150 -5.67 9.01 11.90
C SER A 150 -7.15 9.36 11.68
N VAL A 151 -8.00 8.36 11.47
CA VAL A 151 -9.45 8.58 11.32
C VAL A 151 -10.05 9.12 12.62
N ALA A 152 -9.62 8.59 13.78
CA ALA A 152 -10.05 9.06 15.09
C ALA A 152 -9.63 10.52 15.35
N SER A 153 -8.42 10.91 14.96
CA SER A 153 -7.94 12.31 15.03
C SER A 153 -8.80 13.25 14.17
N CYS A 154 -9.16 12.82 12.95
CA CYS A 154 -10.07 13.60 12.09
C CYS A 154 -11.46 13.80 12.72
N TYR A 155 -11.98 12.78 13.41
CA TYR A 155 -13.25 12.93 14.13
C TYR A 155 -13.17 13.95 15.27
N LEU A 156 -12.10 13.90 16.08
CA LEU A 156 -11.87 14.85 17.19
C LEU A 156 -11.68 16.29 16.72
N ALA A 157 -11.19 16.49 15.50
CA ALA A 157 -11.10 17.80 14.86
C ALA A 157 -12.48 18.48 14.73
N GLY A 158 -13.57 17.70 14.68
CA GLY A 158 -14.91 18.22 14.54
C GLY A 158 -15.23 18.75 13.15
N CYS A 159 -14.56 18.20 12.14
CA CYS A 159 -14.74 18.54 10.73
C CYS A 159 -16.12 18.09 10.20
N LYS A 160 -16.57 18.74 9.14
CA LYS A 160 -17.84 18.40 8.45
C LYS A 160 -17.61 17.41 7.30
N LEU A 161 -16.41 17.38 6.75
CA LEU A 161 -15.99 16.50 5.65
C LEU A 161 -14.68 15.81 6.01
N ILE A 162 -14.61 14.51 5.80
CA ILE A 162 -13.37 13.76 5.83
C ILE A 162 -13.07 13.25 4.42
N VAL A 163 -11.93 13.66 3.87
CA VAL A 163 -11.40 13.12 2.61
C VAL A 163 -10.36 12.05 2.91
N MET A 164 -10.44 10.92 2.24
CA MET A 164 -9.55 9.78 2.47
C MET A 164 -8.92 9.31 1.15
N ASP A 165 -7.59 9.22 1.12
CA ASP A 165 -6.84 8.73 -0.03
C ASP A 165 -6.33 7.32 0.26
N GLU A 166 -6.94 6.32 -0.37
CA GLU A 166 -6.63 4.89 -0.25
C GLU A 166 -6.48 4.41 1.21
N PRO A 167 -7.47 4.64 2.08
CA PRO A 167 -7.34 4.34 3.51
C PRO A 167 -7.12 2.85 3.82
N SER A 168 -7.42 1.94 2.89
CA SER A 168 -7.25 0.50 3.08
C SER A 168 -5.94 -0.07 2.54
N SER A 169 -5.08 0.72 1.88
CA SER A 169 -3.92 0.24 1.12
C SER A 169 -2.93 -0.61 1.92
N ASN A 170 -2.72 -0.29 3.21
CA ASN A 170 -1.78 -0.97 4.10
C ASN A 170 -2.47 -1.76 5.24
N LEU A 171 -3.79 -2.01 5.11
CA LEU A 171 -4.58 -2.66 6.14
C LEU A 171 -4.68 -4.16 5.91
N ASP A 172 -4.57 -4.92 7.00
CA ASP A 172 -5.03 -6.30 7.05
C ASP A 172 -6.56 -6.38 7.19
N GLU A 173 -7.10 -7.56 7.02
CA GLU A 173 -8.54 -7.79 7.06
C GLU A 173 -9.17 -7.39 8.40
N ALA A 174 -8.45 -7.59 9.52
CA ALA A 174 -8.92 -7.21 10.84
C ALA A 174 -9.06 -5.68 10.96
N SER A 175 -8.07 -4.93 10.47
CA SER A 175 -8.08 -3.46 10.43
C SER A 175 -9.15 -2.92 9.49
N ILE A 176 -9.36 -3.54 8.32
CA ILE A 176 -10.45 -3.21 7.39
C ILE A 176 -11.81 -3.42 8.07
N ALA A 177 -11.99 -4.50 8.83
CA ALA A 177 -13.24 -4.76 9.55
C ALA A 177 -13.51 -3.71 10.63
N VAL A 178 -12.47 -3.16 11.29
CA VAL A 178 -12.62 -2.04 12.23
C VAL A 178 -13.01 -0.77 11.47
N LEU A 179 -12.32 -0.45 10.36
CA LEU A 179 -12.64 0.72 9.54
C LEU A 179 -14.08 0.65 9.01
N LYS A 180 -14.51 -0.53 8.50
CA LYS A 180 -15.89 -0.76 8.04
C LYS A 180 -16.95 -0.47 9.12
N LYS A 181 -16.64 -0.69 10.40
CA LYS A 181 -17.54 -0.38 11.52
C LYS A 181 -17.53 1.11 11.90
N MET A 182 -16.38 1.77 11.77
CA MET A 182 -16.21 3.17 12.17
C MET A 182 -16.87 4.15 11.18
N LEU A 183 -16.70 3.93 9.89
CA LEU A 183 -17.15 4.88 8.85
C LEU A 183 -18.67 5.15 8.88
N PRO A 184 -19.56 4.16 9.02
CA PRO A 184 -21.01 4.42 9.17
C PRO A 184 -21.34 5.32 10.36
N MET A 185 -20.65 5.15 11.49
CA MET A 185 -20.86 5.96 12.68
C MET A 185 -20.49 7.43 12.47
N LEU A 186 -19.52 7.73 11.62
CA LEU A 186 -19.19 9.11 11.21
C LEU A 186 -20.30 9.69 10.34
N LYS A 187 -20.77 8.93 9.36
CA LYS A 187 -21.88 9.31 8.47
C LYS A 187 -23.17 9.60 9.23
N GLU A 188 -23.55 8.76 10.20
CA GLU A 188 -24.73 8.95 11.06
C GLU A 188 -24.68 10.24 11.89
N ARG A 189 -23.46 10.78 12.13
CA ARG A 189 -23.24 12.07 12.80
C ARG A 189 -23.25 13.26 11.85
N GLY A 190 -23.62 13.04 10.60
CA GLY A 190 -23.70 14.06 9.58
C GLY A 190 -22.36 14.45 8.96
N ILE A 191 -21.27 13.72 9.25
CA ILE A 191 -19.97 13.94 8.61
C ILE A 191 -20.03 13.35 7.20
N ALA A 192 -19.70 14.17 6.20
CA ALA A 192 -19.59 13.70 4.83
C ALA A 192 -18.25 12.95 4.63
N LEU A 193 -18.26 11.93 3.81
CA LEU A 193 -17.08 11.13 3.49
C LEU A 193 -16.82 11.16 1.97
N LEU A 194 -15.60 11.54 1.57
CA LEU A 194 -15.14 11.37 0.20
C LEU A 194 -13.92 10.45 0.23
N ILE A 195 -14.07 9.27 -0.37
CA ILE A 195 -13.08 8.19 -0.23
C ILE A 195 -12.57 7.80 -1.64
N ALA A 196 -11.31 8.10 -1.94
CA ALA A 196 -10.63 7.55 -3.10
C ALA A 196 -10.13 6.13 -2.75
N GLU A 197 -10.55 5.12 -3.50
CA GLU A 197 -10.27 3.74 -3.14
C GLU A 197 -10.25 2.79 -4.34
N HIS A 198 -9.39 1.77 -4.26
CA HIS A 198 -9.35 0.65 -5.21
C HIS A 198 -10.05 -0.59 -4.68
N ARG A 199 -10.03 -0.83 -3.36
CA ARG A 199 -10.70 -1.97 -2.71
C ARG A 199 -12.14 -1.59 -2.36
N LEU A 200 -13.10 -1.96 -3.21
CA LEU A 200 -14.49 -1.52 -3.08
C LEU A 200 -15.34 -2.38 -2.14
N HIS A 201 -14.96 -3.64 -1.89
CA HIS A 201 -15.78 -4.62 -1.18
C HIS A 201 -16.23 -4.20 0.22
N TYR A 202 -15.43 -3.44 0.96
CA TYR A 202 -15.79 -3.00 2.31
C TYR A 202 -16.64 -1.72 2.34
N LEU A 203 -16.75 -1.01 1.21
CA LEU A 203 -17.50 0.24 1.07
C LEU A 203 -18.89 0.05 0.46
N THR A 204 -19.22 -1.12 -0.08
CA THR A 204 -20.48 -1.40 -0.78
C THR A 204 -21.73 -1.11 0.05
N GLU A 205 -21.67 -1.27 1.37
CA GLU A 205 -22.78 -0.98 2.28
C GLU A 205 -22.80 0.49 2.76
N LEU A 206 -21.65 1.16 2.70
CA LEU A 206 -21.46 2.52 3.20
C LEU A 206 -21.76 3.60 2.17
N MET A 207 -21.28 3.39 0.92
CA MET A 207 -21.36 4.40 -0.14
C MET A 207 -22.80 4.69 -0.56
N ASP A 208 -23.10 5.96 -0.84
CA ASP A 208 -24.33 6.39 -1.48
C ASP A 208 -24.16 6.48 -2.98
N ARG A 209 -23.00 6.99 -3.42
CA ARG A 209 -22.63 7.11 -4.84
C ARG A 209 -21.18 6.72 -5.06
N LEU A 210 -20.91 6.29 -6.30
CA LEU A 210 -19.56 6.00 -6.77
C LEU A 210 -19.29 6.79 -8.05
N ILE A 211 -18.12 7.41 -8.13
CA ILE A 211 -17.61 8.09 -9.33
C ILE A 211 -16.42 7.29 -9.87
N PHE A 212 -16.47 6.97 -11.15
CA PHE A 212 -15.37 6.39 -11.88
C PHE A 212 -14.61 7.49 -12.63
N LEU A 213 -13.35 7.74 -12.21
CA LEU A 213 -12.44 8.68 -12.85
C LEU A 213 -11.57 7.96 -13.88
N GLU A 214 -11.52 8.51 -15.07
CA GLU A 214 -10.66 8.05 -16.15
C GLU A 214 -9.95 9.25 -16.79
N THR A 215 -8.64 9.23 -16.87
CA THR A 215 -7.82 10.31 -17.48
C THR A 215 -8.23 11.73 -17.05
N GLY A 216 -8.46 11.92 -15.75
CA GLY A 216 -8.80 13.22 -15.18
C GLY A 216 -10.25 13.65 -15.33
N LYS A 217 -11.14 12.82 -15.89
CA LYS A 217 -12.57 13.12 -16.10
C LYS A 217 -13.47 12.16 -15.33
N ILE A 218 -14.67 12.61 -15.00
CA ILE A 218 -15.73 11.73 -14.53
C ILE A 218 -16.28 10.98 -15.75
N ALA A 219 -15.82 9.74 -15.95
CA ALA A 219 -16.29 8.90 -17.05
C ALA A 219 -17.68 8.34 -16.77
N ARG A 220 -17.95 7.95 -15.52
CA ARG A 220 -19.24 7.42 -15.07
C ARG A 220 -19.52 7.80 -13.62
N ALA A 221 -20.80 7.98 -13.30
CA ALA A 221 -21.28 8.14 -11.94
C ALA A 221 -22.41 7.12 -11.71
N PHE A 222 -22.42 6.49 -10.54
CA PHE A 222 -23.37 5.45 -10.18
C PHE A 222 -24.00 5.76 -8.83
N SER A 223 -25.30 5.55 -8.68
CA SER A 223 -25.91 5.33 -7.37
C SER A 223 -25.38 3.99 -6.81
N ARG A 224 -25.59 3.77 -5.52
CA ARG A 224 -25.25 2.48 -4.89
C ARG A 224 -25.95 1.30 -5.59
N GLU A 225 -27.25 1.43 -5.89
CA GLU A 225 -28.05 0.38 -6.52
C GLU A 225 -27.55 0.07 -7.93
N GLU A 226 -27.24 1.10 -8.72
CA GLU A 226 -26.69 0.93 -10.06
C GLU A 226 -25.34 0.21 -10.01
N PHE A 227 -24.43 0.64 -9.12
CA PHE A 227 -23.13 -0.02 -8.95
C PHE A 227 -23.26 -1.48 -8.52
N LEU A 228 -24.16 -1.79 -7.58
CA LEU A 228 -24.41 -3.17 -7.13
C LEU A 228 -25.06 -4.06 -8.19
N SER A 229 -25.71 -3.47 -9.21
CA SER A 229 -26.30 -4.21 -10.34
C SER A 229 -25.29 -4.58 -11.44
N LEU A 230 -24.09 -3.97 -11.46
CA LEU A 230 -23.05 -4.29 -12.45
C LEU A 230 -22.58 -5.73 -12.29
N SER A 231 -22.28 -6.41 -13.40
CA SER A 231 -21.63 -7.72 -13.34
C SER A 231 -20.15 -7.60 -13.03
N GLU A 232 -19.53 -8.66 -12.53
CA GLU A 232 -18.07 -8.71 -12.28
C GLU A 232 -17.26 -8.52 -13.58
N ASP A 233 -17.80 -8.97 -14.74
CA ASP A 233 -17.16 -8.75 -16.04
C ASP A 233 -17.10 -7.25 -16.40
N VAL A 234 -18.17 -6.51 -16.16
CA VAL A 234 -18.20 -5.05 -16.39
C VAL A 234 -17.23 -4.34 -15.48
N LEU A 235 -17.12 -4.74 -14.20
CA LEU A 235 -16.12 -4.20 -13.28
C LEU A 235 -14.69 -4.50 -13.76
N ALA A 236 -14.49 -5.71 -14.28
CA ALA A 236 -13.21 -6.12 -14.83
C ALA A 236 -12.81 -5.30 -16.06
N ASP A 237 -13.74 -5.06 -16.99
CA ASP A 237 -13.52 -4.24 -18.19
C ASP A 237 -13.21 -2.77 -17.83
N MET A 238 -13.82 -2.27 -16.77
CA MET A 238 -13.51 -0.94 -16.21
C MET A 238 -12.17 -0.90 -15.45
N GLY A 239 -11.45 -2.03 -15.34
CA GLY A 239 -10.21 -2.11 -14.55
C GLY A 239 -10.41 -2.03 -13.03
N LEU A 240 -11.65 -2.19 -12.55
CA LEU A 240 -12.00 -2.15 -11.15
C LEU A 240 -11.78 -3.51 -10.47
N ARG A 241 -11.51 -3.47 -9.17
CA ARG A 241 -11.47 -4.68 -8.34
C ARG A 241 -12.88 -5.18 -8.06
N SER A 242 -13.01 -6.48 -7.78
CA SER A 242 -14.28 -7.08 -7.40
C SER A 242 -14.93 -6.35 -6.21
N ARG A 243 -16.25 -6.22 -6.27
CA ARG A 243 -17.06 -5.74 -5.15
C ARG A 243 -17.27 -6.81 -4.07
N GLU A 244 -16.99 -8.06 -4.40
CA GLU A 244 -17.03 -9.16 -3.43
C GLU A 244 -15.67 -9.34 -2.77
N LYS A 245 -15.69 -9.75 -1.52
CA LYS A 245 -14.45 -10.09 -0.82
C LYS A 245 -13.87 -11.35 -1.46
N PRO A 246 -12.64 -11.28 -2.02
CA PRO A 246 -12.04 -12.46 -2.60
C PRO A 246 -11.76 -13.53 -1.54
N VAL A 247 -12.10 -14.77 -1.85
CA VAL A 247 -11.78 -15.93 -1.02
C VAL A 247 -10.51 -16.59 -1.56
N LEU A 248 -9.56 -16.86 -0.68
CA LEU A 248 -8.30 -17.48 -1.07
C LEU A 248 -8.50 -19.00 -1.27
N HIS A 249 -8.49 -19.42 -2.52
CA HIS A 249 -8.59 -20.83 -2.94
C HIS A 249 -7.22 -21.39 -3.38
N VAL A 250 -6.17 -21.13 -2.61
CA VAL A 250 -4.82 -21.62 -2.89
C VAL A 250 -4.53 -22.83 -2.01
N SER A 251 -3.82 -23.81 -2.56
CA SER A 251 -3.43 -25.01 -1.81
C SER A 251 -2.66 -24.63 -0.55
N ALA A 252 -2.96 -25.34 0.55
CA ALA A 252 -2.18 -25.18 1.77
C ALA A 252 -0.73 -25.60 1.52
N TRP A 253 0.20 -24.88 2.15
CA TRP A 253 1.61 -25.18 2.10
C TRP A 253 1.89 -26.65 2.52
N LYS A 254 2.66 -27.33 1.69
CA LYS A 254 3.21 -28.66 1.95
C LYS A 254 4.64 -28.51 2.46
N ASN A 255 4.93 -29.14 3.57
CA ASN A 255 6.27 -29.05 4.20
C ASN A 255 7.27 -29.98 3.50
N GLU A 256 7.56 -29.68 2.23
CA GLU A 256 8.43 -30.46 1.36
C GLU A 256 9.34 -29.53 0.57
N GLY A 257 10.54 -29.95 0.25
CA GLY A 257 11.42 -29.24 -0.67
C GLY A 257 12.90 -29.20 -0.27
N GLU A 258 13.67 -28.51 -1.10
CA GLU A 258 15.11 -28.49 -1.03
C GLU A 258 15.68 -27.39 -0.13
N LEU A 259 14.93 -26.29 0.07
CA LEU A 259 15.29 -25.23 1.01
C LEU A 259 14.63 -25.54 2.36
N THR A 260 15.40 -25.88 3.36
CA THR A 260 14.87 -26.22 4.69
C THR A 260 15.34 -25.22 5.75
N VAL A 261 14.41 -24.65 6.48
CA VAL A 261 14.64 -23.88 7.70
C VAL A 261 14.59 -24.85 8.86
N GLU A 262 15.73 -25.42 9.25
CA GLU A 262 15.82 -26.33 10.38
C GLU A 262 15.54 -25.62 11.70
N THR A 263 16.08 -24.41 11.85
CA THR A 263 15.84 -23.53 12.98
C THR A 263 16.03 -22.08 12.55
N LEU A 264 15.08 -21.22 12.91
CA LEU A 264 15.16 -19.77 12.77
C LEU A 264 14.54 -19.13 14.01
N CYS A 265 15.31 -18.28 14.71
CA CYS A 265 14.87 -17.60 15.92
C CYS A 265 15.27 -16.13 15.85
N CYS A 266 14.29 -15.25 15.56
CA CYS A 266 14.51 -13.81 15.40
C CYS A 266 13.68 -13.02 16.41
N PRO A 267 14.26 -12.03 17.13
CA PRO A 267 13.48 -11.07 17.86
C PRO A 267 12.71 -10.19 16.86
N PHE A 268 11.41 -9.91 17.08
CA PHE A 268 10.64 -9.06 16.20
C PHE A 268 9.77 -8.01 16.91
N ARG A 269 9.38 -8.26 18.16
CA ARG A 269 8.73 -7.30 19.06
C ARG A 269 9.40 -7.36 20.42
N ARG A 270 9.19 -6.35 21.27
CA ARG A 270 9.73 -6.33 22.64
C ARG A 270 9.27 -7.59 23.39
N GLY A 271 10.23 -8.48 23.67
CA GLY A 271 9.97 -9.73 24.39
C GLY A 271 9.42 -10.89 23.56
N GLU A 272 9.11 -10.69 22.27
CA GLU A 272 8.63 -11.74 21.38
C GLU A 272 9.69 -12.19 20.39
N GLU A 273 9.66 -13.47 20.05
CA GLU A 273 10.55 -14.09 19.08
C GLU A 273 9.76 -14.83 18.01
N LEU A 274 10.11 -14.59 16.76
CA LEU A 274 9.68 -15.42 15.65
C LEU A 274 10.50 -16.71 15.66
N LYS A 275 9.83 -17.84 15.85
CA LYS A 275 10.46 -19.17 15.86
C LYS A 275 9.89 -20.03 14.76
N LEU A 276 10.74 -20.48 13.84
CA LEU A 276 10.40 -21.48 12.84
C LEU A 276 11.36 -22.66 13.01
N SER A 277 10.83 -23.87 12.83
CA SER A 277 11.61 -25.10 12.85
C SER A 277 11.03 -26.14 11.91
N GLN A 278 11.92 -26.84 11.20
CA GLN A 278 11.56 -27.92 10.27
C GLN A 278 10.54 -27.50 9.20
N VAL A 279 10.86 -26.39 8.51
CA VAL A 279 10.04 -25.82 7.44
C VAL A 279 10.77 -25.94 6.12
N SER A 280 10.17 -26.59 5.13
CA SER A 280 10.79 -26.81 3.82
C SER A 280 10.01 -26.18 2.68
N PHE A 281 10.72 -25.78 1.63
CA PHE A 281 10.16 -25.14 0.43
C PHE A 281 10.81 -25.74 -0.81
N SER A 282 9.97 -26.03 -1.82
CA SER A 282 10.40 -26.60 -3.10
C SER A 282 10.73 -25.52 -4.12
N PHE A 283 11.69 -25.76 -4.97
CA PHE A 283 11.90 -24.97 -6.17
C PHE A 283 10.69 -25.03 -7.11
N GLY A 284 10.59 -24.04 -8.01
CA GLY A 284 9.51 -23.95 -8.98
C GLY A 284 8.18 -23.50 -8.41
N LYS A 285 8.14 -23.01 -7.15
CA LYS A 285 6.91 -22.58 -6.48
C LYS A 285 6.92 -21.13 -6.07
N ILE A 286 5.72 -20.56 -5.99
CA ILE A 286 5.42 -19.24 -5.41
C ILE A 286 4.64 -19.46 -4.12
N TYR A 287 5.26 -19.13 -3.00
CA TYR A 287 4.67 -19.25 -1.68
C TYR A 287 4.04 -17.95 -1.22
N GLY A 288 2.71 -17.93 -1.07
CA GLY A 288 1.99 -16.87 -0.39
C GLY A 288 2.20 -16.99 1.14
N ILE A 289 2.56 -15.91 1.80
CA ILE A 289 2.68 -15.83 3.26
C ILE A 289 1.61 -14.89 3.77
N VAL A 290 0.64 -15.42 4.50
CA VAL A 290 -0.47 -14.68 5.10
C VAL A 290 -0.36 -14.63 6.62
N GLY A 291 -1.11 -13.75 7.25
CA GLY A 291 -1.16 -13.55 8.70
C GLY A 291 -1.45 -12.09 9.05
N GLU A 292 -1.85 -11.81 10.28
CA GLU A 292 -2.18 -10.46 10.75
C GLU A 292 -0.98 -9.50 10.72
N ASN A 293 -1.26 -8.20 10.79
CA ASN A 293 -0.21 -7.19 10.88
C ASN A 293 0.61 -7.36 12.16
N GLY A 294 1.94 -7.32 11.99
CA GLY A 294 2.86 -7.48 13.11
C GLY A 294 3.05 -8.91 13.60
N CYS A 295 2.57 -9.95 12.90
CA CYS A 295 2.88 -11.35 13.25
C CYS A 295 4.31 -11.78 12.87
N GLY A 296 5.08 -10.91 12.19
CA GLY A 296 6.49 -11.15 11.87
C GLY A 296 6.79 -11.51 10.42
N LYS A 297 5.85 -11.27 9.45
CA LYS A 297 6.05 -11.59 8.02
C LYS A 297 7.30 -10.95 7.42
N SER A 298 7.44 -9.64 7.53
CA SER A 298 8.63 -8.90 7.04
C SER A 298 9.91 -9.31 7.74
N THR A 299 9.85 -9.62 9.05
CA THR A 299 10.98 -10.14 9.82
C THR A 299 11.39 -11.50 9.29
N LEU A 300 10.43 -12.38 8.98
CA LEU A 300 10.70 -13.67 8.36
C LEU A 300 11.45 -13.50 7.03
N LEU A 301 10.95 -12.65 6.13
CA LEU A 301 11.60 -12.42 4.84
C LEU A 301 13.04 -11.92 5.02
N ARG A 302 13.27 -10.90 5.85
CA ARG A 302 14.63 -10.38 6.14
C ARG A 302 15.56 -11.41 6.78
N ALA A 303 15.03 -12.24 7.67
CA ALA A 303 15.80 -13.28 8.30
C ALA A 303 16.17 -14.41 7.31
N MET A 304 15.26 -14.78 6.41
CA MET A 304 15.53 -15.77 5.37
C MET A 304 16.54 -15.25 4.33
N THR A 305 16.48 -13.98 3.96
CA THR A 305 17.48 -13.38 3.06
C THR A 305 18.88 -13.28 3.68
N GLY A 306 18.98 -13.28 5.02
CA GLY A 306 20.24 -13.07 5.73
C GLY A 306 20.54 -11.60 6.06
N LEU A 307 19.62 -10.67 5.75
CA LEU A 307 19.74 -9.25 6.10
C LEU A 307 19.53 -8.99 7.60
N GLU A 308 18.73 -9.82 8.24
CA GLU A 308 18.56 -9.80 9.70
C GLU A 308 19.47 -10.86 10.33
N THR A 309 20.10 -10.52 11.47
CA THR A 309 20.92 -11.48 12.21
C THR A 309 20.07 -12.18 13.27
N PRO A 310 19.62 -13.42 13.03
CA PRO A 310 18.82 -14.15 13.99
C PRO A 310 19.68 -14.62 15.18
N LYS A 311 19.08 -14.77 16.36
CA LYS A 311 19.75 -15.36 17.53
C LYS A 311 20.24 -16.81 17.27
N LYS A 312 19.43 -17.57 16.52
CA LYS A 312 19.76 -18.92 16.03
C LYS A 312 19.21 -19.05 14.61
N SER A 313 20.05 -19.55 13.70
CA SER A 313 19.66 -19.83 12.34
C SER A 313 20.41 -21.04 11.80
N ARG A 314 19.67 -22.01 11.32
CA ARG A 314 20.21 -23.09 10.50
C ARG A 314 19.26 -23.30 9.33
N ILE A 315 19.72 -22.86 8.17
CA ILE A 315 18.99 -22.99 6.91
C ILE A 315 19.87 -23.80 5.97
N THR A 316 19.30 -24.82 5.36
CA THR A 316 20.02 -25.72 4.46
C THR A 316 19.38 -25.74 3.09
N LEU A 317 20.19 -25.91 2.06
CA LEU A 317 19.76 -26.14 0.68
C LEU A 317 20.24 -27.52 0.26
N ARG A 318 19.30 -28.42 -0.05
CA ARG A 318 19.61 -29.83 -0.38
C ARG A 318 20.52 -30.45 0.68
N GLY A 319 20.24 -30.20 1.96
CA GLY A 319 20.99 -30.71 3.12
C GLY A 319 22.32 -29.99 3.40
N LYS A 320 22.76 -29.03 2.55
CA LYS A 320 23.99 -28.25 2.80
C LYS A 320 23.65 -26.93 3.48
N PRO A 321 24.34 -26.59 4.60
CA PRO A 321 24.11 -25.32 5.30
C PRO A 321 24.37 -24.11 4.39
N LEU A 322 23.50 -23.11 4.45
CA LEU A 322 23.66 -21.81 3.80
C LEU A 322 24.07 -20.76 4.84
N SER A 323 25.24 -20.17 4.66
CA SER A 323 25.69 -19.01 5.46
C SER A 323 24.83 -17.78 5.17
N GLY A 324 24.84 -16.77 6.05
CA GLY A 324 24.14 -15.50 5.82
C GLY A 324 24.60 -14.80 4.53
N ARG A 325 25.93 -14.82 4.24
CA ARG A 325 26.48 -14.24 3.00
C ARG A 325 25.98 -14.97 1.74
N GLU A 326 25.94 -16.28 1.76
CA GLU A 326 25.42 -17.08 0.64
C GLU A 326 23.92 -16.83 0.43
N ARG A 327 23.15 -16.68 1.51
CA ARG A 327 21.72 -16.32 1.41
C ARG A 327 21.55 -14.95 0.76
N ILE A 328 22.27 -13.91 1.22
CA ILE A 328 22.23 -12.56 0.62
C ILE A 328 22.61 -12.63 -0.87
N SER A 329 23.67 -13.37 -1.23
CA SER A 329 24.12 -13.45 -2.61
C SER A 329 23.14 -14.16 -3.54
N ARG A 330 22.30 -15.06 -3.03
CA ARG A 330 21.28 -15.82 -3.78
C ARG A 330 19.88 -15.23 -3.69
N SER A 331 19.73 -14.09 -3.01
CA SER A 331 18.41 -13.49 -2.73
C SER A 331 18.22 -12.16 -3.44
N ALA A 332 16.98 -11.90 -3.81
CA ALA A 332 16.47 -10.60 -4.21
C ALA A 332 15.26 -10.27 -3.35
N LEU A 333 15.17 -9.04 -2.85
CA LEU A 333 14.11 -8.60 -1.93
C LEU A 333 13.50 -7.28 -2.39
N VAL A 334 12.18 -7.22 -2.44
CA VAL A 334 11.41 -5.97 -2.46
C VAL A 334 10.84 -5.75 -1.06
N MET A 335 11.21 -4.64 -0.43
CA MET A 335 10.72 -4.27 0.91
C MET A 335 9.37 -3.54 0.81
N GLN A 336 8.60 -3.55 1.88
CA GLN A 336 7.35 -2.79 2.00
C GLN A 336 7.58 -1.27 1.81
N ASP A 337 8.66 -0.71 2.38
CA ASP A 337 9.07 0.68 2.16
C ASP A 337 10.16 0.74 1.08
N VAL A 338 9.74 0.92 -0.16
CA VAL A 338 10.64 0.94 -1.32
C VAL A 338 11.51 2.18 -1.40
N ASN A 339 11.20 3.28 -0.68
CA ASN A 339 12.02 4.48 -0.69
C ASN A 339 13.44 4.22 -0.17
N SER A 340 13.61 3.22 0.70
CA SER A 340 14.91 2.80 1.23
C SER A 340 15.75 1.96 0.26
N GLN A 341 15.22 1.65 -0.93
CA GLN A 341 15.86 0.79 -1.93
C GLN A 341 16.21 1.49 -3.24
N LEU A 342 15.84 2.77 -3.40
CA LEU A 342 16.04 3.56 -4.62
C LEU A 342 17.05 4.67 -4.33
N PHE A 343 18.16 4.69 -5.08
CA PHE A 343 19.34 5.49 -4.72
C PHE A 343 19.89 6.36 -5.84
N THR A 344 19.51 6.10 -7.12
CA THR A 344 20.10 6.74 -8.28
C THR A 344 19.35 8.00 -8.72
N ASP A 345 19.91 8.73 -9.68
CA ASP A 345 19.36 9.99 -10.18
C ASP A 345 18.26 9.76 -11.25
N SER A 346 18.19 8.56 -11.85
CA SER A 346 17.15 8.24 -12.82
C SER A 346 16.65 6.80 -12.68
N VAL A 347 15.43 6.55 -13.19
CA VAL A 347 14.82 5.20 -13.26
C VAL A 347 15.71 4.25 -14.06
N GLU A 348 16.28 4.72 -15.16
CA GLU A 348 17.18 3.90 -15.99
C GLU A 348 18.45 3.51 -15.24
N GLU A 349 19.08 4.46 -14.55
CA GLU A 349 20.29 4.19 -13.76
C GLU A 349 20.06 3.19 -12.64
N GLU A 350 18.87 3.24 -12.00
CA GLU A 350 18.49 2.29 -10.97
C GLU A 350 18.44 0.85 -11.51
N LEU A 351 17.91 0.68 -12.71
CA LEU A 351 17.86 -0.63 -13.39
C LEU A 351 19.23 -1.07 -13.89
N LEU A 352 20.01 -0.15 -14.44
CA LEU A 352 21.39 -0.42 -14.86
C LEU A 352 22.28 -0.84 -13.68
N LEU A 353 22.12 -0.22 -12.52
CA LEU A 353 22.84 -0.59 -11.30
C LEU A 353 22.50 -2.04 -10.89
N ALA A 354 21.23 -2.41 -10.91
CA ALA A 354 20.79 -3.77 -10.60
C ALA A 354 21.34 -4.78 -11.59
N TRP A 355 21.33 -4.46 -12.88
CA TRP A 355 21.84 -5.31 -13.96
C TRP A 355 23.37 -5.49 -13.88
N LYS A 356 24.14 -4.42 -13.65
CA LYS A 356 25.60 -4.47 -13.44
C LYS A 356 25.96 -5.36 -12.25
N GLY A 357 25.19 -5.32 -11.17
CA GLY A 357 25.36 -6.20 -10.02
C GLY A 357 25.22 -7.70 -10.35
N ARG A 358 24.44 -8.07 -11.38
CA ARG A 358 24.35 -9.42 -11.93
C ARG A 358 25.62 -9.79 -12.71
N CYS A 359 26.06 -8.94 -13.61
CA CYS A 359 27.23 -9.21 -14.46
C CYS A 359 28.55 -9.35 -13.69
N LEU A 360 28.73 -8.60 -12.58
CA LEU A 360 29.90 -8.71 -11.71
C LEU A 360 30.02 -10.11 -11.04
N ARG A 361 28.92 -10.85 -10.94
CA ARG A 361 28.91 -12.22 -10.42
C ARG A 361 29.29 -13.27 -11.47
N GLU A 362 29.04 -13.01 -12.73
CA GLU A 362 29.24 -13.94 -13.83
C GLU A 362 30.69 -13.94 -14.39
N LYS A 363 31.68 -13.27 -13.75
CA LYS A 363 33.11 -13.22 -14.18
C LYS A 363 33.27 -13.43 -15.69
N THR A 364 32.91 -12.45 -16.52
CA THR A 364 33.02 -12.55 -17.97
C THR A 364 34.27 -11.84 -18.46
N ASP A 365 35.20 -12.60 -19.06
CA ASP A 365 36.41 -12.10 -19.66
C ASP A 365 36.15 -11.32 -20.96
N GLY A 366 36.65 -10.06 -21.04
CA GLY A 366 37.04 -9.37 -22.28
C GLY A 366 36.12 -8.26 -22.80
N LYS A 367 36.73 -7.15 -23.23
CA LYS A 367 36.12 -5.89 -23.72
C LYS A 367 35.13 -6.02 -24.91
N ILE A 368 35.20 -7.06 -25.72
CA ILE A 368 34.28 -7.29 -26.84
C ILE A 368 32.90 -7.76 -26.34
N ARG A 369 32.85 -8.31 -25.14
CA ARG A 369 31.60 -8.72 -24.48
C ARG A 369 30.88 -7.55 -23.76
N GLU A 370 31.57 -6.46 -23.42
CA GLU A 370 30.96 -5.30 -22.74
C GLU A 370 29.87 -4.66 -23.60
N LYS A 371 30.14 -4.38 -24.88
CA LYS A 371 29.16 -3.70 -25.74
C LYS A 371 27.93 -4.57 -26.05
N ALA A 372 28.13 -5.87 -26.31
CA ALA A 372 27.02 -6.81 -26.49
C ALA A 372 26.22 -7.01 -25.19
N ALA A 373 26.90 -6.94 -24.03
CA ALA A 373 26.27 -7.01 -22.72
C ALA A 373 25.45 -5.74 -22.41
N GLU A 374 25.96 -4.56 -22.78
CA GLU A 374 25.22 -3.28 -22.63
C GLU A 374 23.97 -3.25 -23.52
N GLU A 375 24.06 -3.71 -24.77
CA GLU A 375 22.90 -3.80 -25.65
C GLU A 375 21.85 -4.80 -25.13
N ALA A 376 22.30 -5.92 -24.53
CA ALA A 376 21.40 -6.89 -23.90
C ALA A 376 20.74 -6.30 -22.66
N ALA A 377 21.48 -5.56 -21.82
CA ALA A 377 20.96 -4.82 -20.68
C ALA A 377 19.85 -3.87 -21.11
N GLN A 378 20.14 -3.06 -22.12
CA GLN A 378 19.21 -2.05 -22.60
C GLN A 378 17.88 -2.67 -23.05
N ARG A 379 17.93 -3.78 -23.82
CA ARG A 379 16.72 -4.49 -24.26
C ARG A 379 15.92 -5.07 -23.09
N GLU A 380 16.60 -5.69 -22.12
CA GLU A 380 15.95 -6.28 -20.94
C GLU A 380 15.30 -5.18 -20.10
N ILE A 381 15.98 -4.05 -19.87
CA ILE A 381 15.48 -2.89 -19.14
C ILE A 381 14.27 -2.29 -19.87
N GLU A 382 14.35 -2.05 -21.16
CA GLU A 382 13.24 -1.52 -21.95
C GLU A 382 12.00 -2.42 -21.91
N THR A 383 12.21 -3.74 -22.03
CA THR A 383 11.13 -4.73 -21.90
C THR A 383 10.44 -4.65 -20.53
N LEU A 384 11.22 -4.55 -19.44
CA LEU A 384 10.68 -4.42 -18.08
C LEU A 384 9.97 -3.09 -17.86
N LEU A 385 10.53 -1.99 -18.36
CA LEU A 385 9.90 -0.66 -18.26
C LEU A 385 8.55 -0.64 -18.98
N GLN A 386 8.45 -1.24 -20.16
CA GLN A 386 7.19 -1.37 -20.90
C GLN A 386 6.20 -2.26 -20.15
N ALA A 387 6.62 -3.44 -19.72
CA ALA A 387 5.77 -4.39 -18.99
C ALA A 387 5.19 -3.78 -17.71
N LEU A 388 5.97 -2.95 -17.01
CA LEU A 388 5.57 -2.29 -15.76
C LEU A 388 4.91 -0.91 -15.97
N GLY A 389 4.80 -0.42 -17.22
CA GLY A 389 4.24 0.90 -17.51
C GLY A 389 5.06 2.05 -16.91
N LEU A 390 6.39 1.95 -17.03
CA LEU A 390 7.36 2.94 -16.55
C LEU A 390 8.19 3.56 -17.67
N ALA A 391 7.92 3.22 -18.94
CA ALA A 391 8.71 3.67 -20.09
C ALA A 391 8.82 5.21 -20.17
N GLU A 392 7.73 5.92 -19.92
CA GLU A 392 7.70 7.40 -19.92
C GLU A 392 8.41 8.04 -18.72
N CYS A 393 8.76 7.23 -17.73
CA CYS A 393 9.43 7.70 -16.51
C CYS A 393 10.95 7.44 -16.54
N LYS A 394 11.51 6.93 -17.63
CA LYS A 394 12.87 6.43 -17.77
C LYS A 394 13.94 7.39 -17.23
N GLU A 395 13.81 8.68 -17.59
CA GLU A 395 14.76 9.75 -17.22
C GLU A 395 14.40 10.47 -15.90
N ARG A 396 13.27 10.12 -15.29
CA ARG A 396 12.81 10.79 -14.07
C ARG A 396 13.57 10.29 -12.85
N HIS A 397 13.81 11.22 -11.90
CA HIS A 397 14.37 10.86 -10.60
C HIS A 397 13.40 9.92 -9.84
N PRO A 398 13.86 8.78 -9.27
CA PRO A 398 12.99 7.82 -8.58
C PRO A 398 12.11 8.43 -7.50
N MET A 399 12.62 9.44 -6.77
CA MET A 399 11.84 10.10 -5.72
C MET A 399 10.69 10.97 -6.25
N SER A 400 10.71 11.36 -7.53
CA SER A 400 9.62 12.10 -8.18
C SER A 400 8.45 11.22 -8.63
N LEU A 401 8.61 9.90 -8.56
CA LEU A 401 7.60 8.93 -8.94
C LEU A 401 6.47 8.83 -7.91
N SER A 402 5.27 8.47 -8.35
CA SER A 402 4.19 8.10 -7.45
C SER A 402 4.53 6.83 -6.65
N GLY A 403 3.86 6.60 -5.52
CA GLY A 403 4.08 5.41 -4.69
C GLY A 403 4.00 4.10 -5.47
N GLY A 404 2.97 3.93 -6.31
CA GLY A 404 2.82 2.76 -7.16
C GLY A 404 3.90 2.63 -8.24
N GLN A 405 4.39 3.75 -8.80
CA GLN A 405 5.52 3.75 -9.75
C GLN A 405 6.82 3.33 -9.07
N LYS A 406 7.11 3.86 -7.86
CA LYS A 406 8.27 3.45 -7.05
C LYS A 406 8.25 1.96 -6.73
N GLN A 407 7.07 1.44 -6.40
CA GLN A 407 6.91 0.02 -6.10
C GLN A 407 7.19 -0.85 -7.34
N ARG A 408 6.68 -0.46 -8.51
CA ARG A 408 6.98 -1.13 -9.77
C ARG A 408 8.45 -1.03 -10.15
N LEU A 409 9.12 0.10 -9.89
CA LEU A 409 10.55 0.25 -10.11
C LEU A 409 11.37 -0.68 -9.20
N ALA A 410 11.08 -0.72 -7.90
CA ALA A 410 11.74 -1.63 -6.97
C ALA A 410 11.53 -3.11 -7.34
N LEU A 411 10.36 -3.45 -7.88
CA LEU A 411 10.11 -4.78 -8.43
C LEU A 411 11.01 -5.04 -9.65
N ALA A 412 11.12 -4.09 -10.58
CA ALA A 412 11.97 -4.23 -11.76
C ALA A 412 13.44 -4.45 -11.38
N THR A 413 13.97 -3.67 -10.43
CA THR A 413 15.35 -3.85 -9.93
C THR A 413 15.56 -5.20 -9.27
N CYS A 414 14.54 -5.72 -8.57
CA CYS A 414 14.58 -7.05 -7.97
C CYS A 414 14.62 -8.15 -9.05
N LEU A 415 13.78 -8.06 -10.08
CA LEU A 415 13.67 -9.06 -11.15
C LEU A 415 14.91 -9.14 -12.05
N LEU A 416 15.66 -8.04 -12.17
CA LEU A 416 16.93 -8.02 -12.92
C LEU A 416 18.06 -8.78 -12.23
N LYS A 417 17.95 -9.07 -10.91
CA LYS A 417 18.97 -9.83 -10.19
C LYS A 417 18.94 -11.31 -10.59
N ASP A 418 20.11 -11.89 -10.73
CA ASP A 418 20.26 -13.34 -10.80
C ASP A 418 20.21 -13.93 -9.39
N ALA A 419 19.05 -14.44 -8.99
CA ALA A 419 18.78 -14.96 -7.68
C ALA A 419 17.98 -16.27 -7.74
N ASN A 420 18.22 -17.15 -6.75
CA ASN A 420 17.42 -18.36 -6.57
C ASN A 420 16.19 -18.10 -5.68
N PHE A 421 16.29 -17.11 -4.77
CA PHE A 421 15.26 -16.82 -3.78
C PHE A 421 14.78 -15.38 -3.96
N PHE A 422 13.52 -15.21 -4.29
CA PHE A 422 12.88 -13.92 -4.44
C PHE A 422 11.90 -13.69 -3.28
N TYR A 423 11.97 -12.51 -2.69
CA TYR A 423 11.14 -12.13 -1.55
C TYR A 423 10.43 -10.83 -1.87
N PHE A 424 9.11 -10.82 -1.74
CA PHE A 424 8.25 -9.67 -2.02
C PHE A 424 7.40 -9.35 -0.80
N ASP A 425 7.61 -8.17 -0.22
CA ASP A 425 6.87 -7.70 0.95
C ASP A 425 5.85 -6.64 0.52
N GLU A 426 4.57 -7.03 0.45
CA GLU A 426 3.43 -6.22 -0.01
C GLU A 426 3.64 -5.58 -1.41
N PRO A 427 3.96 -6.35 -2.46
CA PRO A 427 4.37 -5.79 -3.75
C PRO A 427 3.26 -5.07 -4.51
N THR A 428 1.99 -5.21 -4.11
CA THR A 428 0.80 -4.63 -4.78
C THR A 428 0.01 -3.66 -3.91
N SER A 429 0.59 -3.21 -2.78
CA SER A 429 -0.10 -2.27 -1.88
C SER A 429 -0.49 -0.98 -2.61
N GLY A 430 -1.75 -0.54 -2.48
CA GLY A 430 -2.26 0.68 -3.11
C GLY A 430 -2.32 0.63 -4.65
N MET A 431 -2.38 -0.55 -5.25
CA MET A 431 -2.46 -0.68 -6.71
C MET A 431 -3.87 -1.01 -7.20
N ASP A 432 -4.19 -0.44 -8.36
CA ASP A 432 -5.37 -0.81 -9.13
C ASP A 432 -5.28 -2.26 -9.64
N ARG A 433 -6.39 -2.77 -10.16
CA ARG A 433 -6.48 -4.13 -10.70
C ARG A 433 -5.50 -4.39 -11.84
N LYS A 434 -5.35 -3.45 -12.76
CA LYS A 434 -4.50 -3.56 -13.95
C LYS A 434 -3.01 -3.70 -13.59
N ASN A 435 -2.54 -2.85 -12.69
CA ASN A 435 -1.15 -2.92 -12.21
C ASN A 435 -0.91 -4.17 -11.35
N MET A 436 -1.87 -4.56 -10.52
CA MET A 436 -1.82 -5.82 -9.76
C MET A 436 -1.67 -7.03 -10.69
N LEU A 437 -2.46 -7.14 -11.76
CA LEU A 437 -2.39 -8.24 -12.73
C LEU A 437 -1.08 -8.23 -13.54
N ARG A 438 -0.54 -7.04 -13.87
CA ARG A 438 0.79 -6.93 -14.50
C ARG A 438 1.87 -7.53 -13.62
N ILE A 439 1.87 -7.19 -12.32
CA ILE A 439 2.82 -7.76 -11.36
C ILE A 439 2.61 -9.27 -11.23
N ALA A 440 1.36 -9.73 -11.14
CA ALA A 440 1.04 -11.15 -11.06
C ALA A 440 1.64 -11.92 -12.25
N THR A 441 1.46 -11.40 -13.46
CA THR A 441 2.00 -12.00 -14.69
C THR A 441 3.54 -12.07 -14.65
N LEU A 442 4.21 -10.99 -14.25
CA LEU A 442 5.66 -10.95 -14.14
C LEU A 442 6.20 -11.94 -13.10
N LEU A 443 5.55 -12.07 -11.95
CA LEU A 443 5.96 -13.05 -10.94
C LEU A 443 5.75 -14.49 -11.40
N LYS A 444 4.65 -14.79 -12.09
CA LYS A 444 4.43 -16.11 -12.71
C LYS A 444 5.52 -16.45 -13.74
N GLN A 445 6.00 -15.48 -14.52
CA GLN A 445 7.12 -15.68 -15.46
C GLN A 445 8.46 -15.96 -14.75
N GLN A 446 8.60 -15.57 -13.48
CA GLN A 446 9.79 -15.91 -12.68
C GLN A 446 9.71 -17.30 -12.04
N GLN A 447 8.58 -17.99 -12.14
CA GLN A 447 8.41 -19.33 -11.63
C GLN A 447 9.21 -20.32 -12.51
N ARG A 448 10.42 -20.65 -12.07
CA ARG A 448 11.38 -21.53 -12.75
C ARG A 448 11.85 -22.62 -11.79
N GLU A 449 12.30 -23.75 -12.33
CA GLU A 449 12.77 -24.90 -11.56
C GLU A 449 14.00 -24.63 -10.65
N ASP A 450 14.68 -23.52 -10.87
CA ASP A 450 15.84 -23.06 -10.09
C ASP A 450 15.51 -21.92 -9.11
N ARG A 451 14.21 -21.54 -8.96
CA ARG A 451 13.77 -20.40 -8.17
C ARG A 451 12.68 -20.74 -7.17
N ILE A 452 12.71 -20.07 -6.03
CA ILE A 452 11.63 -20.05 -5.04
C ILE A 452 11.23 -18.58 -4.85
N LEU A 453 9.94 -18.30 -4.95
CA LEU A 453 9.39 -16.97 -4.72
C LEU A 453 8.56 -16.98 -3.43
N PHE A 454 8.78 -16.00 -2.58
CA PHE A 454 7.99 -15.76 -1.34
C PHE A 454 7.28 -14.43 -1.47
N VAL A 455 5.98 -14.44 -1.31
CA VAL A 455 5.12 -13.26 -1.46
C VAL A 455 4.31 -13.07 -0.19
N VAL A 456 4.63 -12.03 0.55
CA VAL A 456 3.80 -11.53 1.65
C VAL A 456 2.78 -10.56 1.07
N SER A 457 1.51 -10.82 1.25
CA SER A 457 0.47 -9.86 0.88
C SER A 457 -0.82 -10.04 1.70
N HIS A 458 -1.50 -8.92 1.93
CA HIS A 458 -2.87 -8.87 2.43
C HIS A 458 -3.90 -8.81 1.29
N ASP A 459 -3.43 -8.72 0.05
CA ASP A 459 -4.29 -8.72 -1.13
C ASP A 459 -4.61 -10.17 -1.54
N THR A 460 -5.74 -10.67 -1.06
CA THR A 460 -6.21 -12.03 -1.33
C THR A 460 -6.40 -12.27 -2.83
N ALA A 461 -6.89 -11.26 -3.58
CA ALA A 461 -7.05 -11.37 -5.03
C ALA A 461 -5.70 -11.53 -5.73
N PHE A 462 -4.68 -10.81 -5.29
CA PHE A 462 -3.33 -10.96 -5.81
C PHE A 462 -2.72 -12.34 -5.49
N LEU A 463 -2.85 -12.81 -4.25
CA LEU A 463 -2.37 -14.14 -3.87
C LEU A 463 -3.06 -15.26 -4.64
N GLN A 464 -4.37 -15.13 -4.88
CA GLN A 464 -5.13 -16.06 -5.71
C GLN A 464 -4.57 -16.16 -7.13
N GLU A 465 -4.08 -15.05 -7.67
CA GLU A 465 -3.48 -15.01 -9.00
C GLU A 465 -2.07 -15.63 -9.05
N VAL A 466 -1.25 -15.46 -8.01
CA VAL A 466 0.18 -15.79 -8.12
C VAL A 466 0.62 -17.00 -7.32
N ALA A 467 0.04 -17.25 -6.14
CA ALA A 467 0.55 -18.24 -5.22
C ALA A 467 0.20 -19.67 -5.66
N THR A 468 1.17 -20.57 -5.60
CA THR A 468 0.96 -22.01 -5.77
C THR A 468 0.57 -22.68 -4.47
N GLU A 469 1.12 -22.21 -3.37
CA GLU A 469 0.81 -22.66 -2.01
C GLU A 469 0.79 -21.46 -1.04
N CYS A 470 -0.01 -21.51 0.01
CA CYS A 470 -0.06 -20.48 1.04
C CYS A 470 0.28 -21.04 2.42
N LEU A 471 1.15 -20.27 3.11
CA LEU A 471 1.55 -20.46 4.50
C LEU A 471 0.87 -19.41 5.37
N ASP A 472 0.02 -19.84 6.30
CA ASP A 472 -0.48 -18.99 7.38
C ASP A 472 0.54 -18.99 8.55
N LEU A 473 1.23 -17.85 8.71
CA LEU A 473 2.31 -17.72 9.69
C LEU A 473 1.81 -17.86 11.14
N GLU A 474 0.58 -17.48 11.44
CA GLU A 474 0.02 -17.60 12.79
C GLU A 474 -0.33 -19.02 13.16
N THR A 475 -1.01 -19.73 12.27
CA THR A 475 -1.32 -21.15 12.45
C THR A 475 -0.04 -21.96 12.60
N PHE A 476 1.00 -21.60 11.85
CA PHE A 476 2.30 -22.25 11.93
C PHE A 476 2.98 -22.01 13.28
N ARG A 477 3.00 -20.77 13.79
CA ARG A 477 3.55 -20.43 15.12
C ARG A 477 2.86 -21.20 16.24
N LYS A 478 1.54 -21.34 16.20
CA LYS A 478 0.75 -22.11 17.18
C LYS A 478 1.12 -23.59 17.17
N ARG A 479 1.29 -24.21 16.00
CA ARG A 479 1.70 -25.62 15.88
C ARG A 479 3.08 -25.89 16.44
N THR A 480 4.05 -25.01 16.21
CA THR A 480 5.43 -25.17 16.75
C THR A 480 5.51 -24.91 18.25
N ALA A 481 4.60 -24.13 18.83
CA ALA A 481 4.50 -23.95 20.29
C ALA A 481 3.85 -25.14 21.00
N GLY A 482 2.84 -25.80 20.36
CA GLY A 482 2.14 -26.96 20.91
C GLY A 482 2.87 -28.30 20.83
N ALA A 483 3.94 -28.41 20.04
CA ALA A 483 4.74 -29.62 19.91
C ALA A 483 5.80 -29.80 21.02
N ARG A 484 5.71 -29.05 22.12
CA ARG A 484 6.62 -29.07 23.27
C ARG A 484 5.94 -29.48 24.58
N ASN A 485 4.77 -30.15 24.51
CA ASN A 485 4.16 -30.81 25.68
C ASN A 485 4.32 -32.32 25.56
#